data_c6542c38953ff2088b3bc8d92b4c4e7c
#
_entry.id   c6542c38953ff2088b3bc8d92b4c4e7c
#
_cell.length_a   1.000
_cell.length_b   1.000
_cell.length_c   1.000
_cell.angle_alpha   90.00
_cell.angle_beta   90.00
_cell.angle_gamma   90.00
#
_symmetry.space_group_name_H-M   'P 1'
#
loop_
_entity.id
_entity.type
_entity.pdbx_description
1 polymer ?
#
loop_
_entity_poly.entity_id
_entity_poly.type
_entity_poly.pdbx_seq_one_letter_code
_entity_poly.pdbx_strand_id
1 'polypeptide(L)'
;MEIKKISIEGDSIDLGATKSPNNITNFFLKNSGQIIYFDKYKNDKDVMQIDLEKCPNFIEKQFKNVFLMNVLEHIKEYKNCLRNVHSLLGKNSNFYGTTPFFFRIHPSPNDYFRFTGQLIEENLIELGFKDVKVITLGTGIFVCFYAMIYSYTKKIPFINLFLFFICIFFDKMIEYIKPNFKENYALGYFFLGKK
;
A
#
# COMPACT_ATOMS: atom_id res chain seq x y z
N MET A 1 -8.04 -10.77 -9.07
CA MET A 1 -7.47 -9.98 -7.99
C MET A 1 -6.66 -10.92 -7.10
N GLU A 2 -5.34 -10.97 -7.32
CA GLU A 2 -4.44 -11.94 -6.68
C GLU A 2 -4.28 -11.73 -5.16
N ILE A 3 -4.56 -10.53 -4.67
CA ILE A 3 -4.40 -10.15 -3.26
C ILE A 3 -5.25 -11.01 -2.29
N LYS A 4 -6.40 -11.54 -2.73
CA LYS A 4 -7.26 -12.42 -1.92
C LYS A 4 -6.65 -13.79 -1.57
N LYS A 5 -5.54 -14.16 -2.17
CA LYS A 5 -4.90 -15.49 -2.03
C LYS A 5 -3.69 -15.49 -1.08
N ILE A 6 -3.32 -14.33 -0.53
CA ILE A 6 -2.15 -14.25 0.36
C ILE A 6 -2.58 -14.65 1.76
N SER A 7 -2.24 -15.85 2.18
CA SER A 7 -2.32 -16.26 3.59
C SER A 7 -1.11 -15.68 4.34
N ILE A 8 -1.35 -14.99 5.43
CA ILE A 8 -0.33 -14.35 6.24
C ILE A 8 -0.29 -15.02 7.60
N GLU A 9 0.86 -15.59 7.93
CA GLU A 9 1.12 -16.27 9.18
C GLU A 9 2.28 -15.60 9.93
N GLY A 10 2.23 -15.62 11.26
CA GLY A 10 3.29 -15.12 12.13
C GLY A 10 3.14 -13.66 12.54
N ASP A 11 4.03 -13.24 13.41
CA ASP A 11 4.01 -11.89 14.00
C ASP A 11 4.18 -10.80 12.95
N SER A 12 3.31 -9.82 13.02
CA SER A 12 3.18 -8.78 12.02
C SER A 12 3.25 -7.39 12.62
N ILE A 13 3.70 -6.42 11.83
CA ILE A 13 3.72 -5.00 12.19
C ILE A 13 3.06 -4.20 11.08
N ASP A 14 2.17 -3.29 11.45
CA ASP A 14 1.51 -2.34 10.54
C ASP A 14 2.01 -0.93 10.83
N LEU A 15 2.72 -0.37 9.88
CA LEU A 15 3.39 0.92 9.96
C LEU A 15 2.53 2.00 9.28
N GLY A 16 2.18 3.05 10.04
CA GLY A 16 1.27 4.10 9.58
C GLY A 16 -0.20 3.76 9.81
N ALA A 17 -0.48 2.87 10.74
CA ALA A 17 -1.84 2.51 11.11
C ALA A 17 -2.45 3.55 12.06
N THR A 18 -3.27 4.45 11.54
CA THR A 18 -3.92 5.50 12.33
C THR A 18 -4.91 4.98 13.36
N LYS A 19 -5.30 3.72 13.28
CA LYS A 19 -6.15 3.02 14.25
C LYS A 19 -5.96 1.51 14.19
N SER A 20 -6.16 0.85 15.31
CA SER A 20 -6.20 -0.61 15.43
C SER A 20 -7.67 -1.09 15.58
N PRO A 21 -8.12 -2.13 14.89
CA PRO A 21 -7.44 -2.75 13.75
C PRO A 21 -7.58 -1.93 12.46
N ASN A 22 -6.56 -1.96 11.62
CA ASN A 22 -6.63 -1.37 10.30
C ASN A 22 -7.45 -2.28 9.35
N ASN A 23 -8.41 -1.72 8.64
CA ASN A 23 -9.30 -2.50 7.76
C ASN A 23 -8.55 -3.19 6.61
N ILE A 24 -7.43 -2.61 6.16
CA ILE A 24 -6.63 -3.17 5.08
C ILE A 24 -5.86 -4.39 5.56
N THR A 25 -5.17 -4.27 6.69
CA THR A 25 -4.43 -5.38 7.29
C THR A 25 -5.33 -6.50 7.77
N ASN A 26 -6.48 -6.21 8.36
CA ASN A 26 -7.47 -7.22 8.73
C ASN A 26 -7.99 -8.06 7.56
N PHE A 27 -8.00 -7.50 6.35
CA PHE A 27 -8.39 -8.25 5.16
C PHE A 27 -7.40 -9.38 4.84
N PHE A 28 -6.10 -9.15 5.11
CA PHE A 28 -5.03 -10.14 4.88
C PHE A 28 -4.88 -11.14 6.02
N LEU A 29 -5.34 -10.80 7.23
CA LEU A 29 -4.99 -11.48 8.48
C LEU A 29 -6.04 -12.49 8.93
N LYS A 30 -6.48 -13.37 8.06
CA LYS A 30 -7.18 -14.59 8.50
C LYS A 30 -6.13 -15.58 9.03
N ASN A 31 -6.08 -15.76 10.35
CA ASN A 31 -5.28 -16.75 11.09
C ASN A 31 -3.81 -16.40 11.37
N SER A 32 -3.49 -15.17 11.73
CA SER A 32 -2.09 -14.79 12.01
C SER A 32 -1.79 -14.63 13.49
N GLY A 33 -0.49 -14.54 13.79
CA GLY A 33 0.04 -14.17 15.11
C GLY A 33 -0.34 -12.73 15.51
N GLN A 34 0.37 -12.20 16.48
CA GLN A 34 0.13 -10.86 17.00
C GLN A 34 0.44 -9.79 15.95
N ILE A 35 -0.42 -8.76 15.87
CA ILE A 35 -0.16 -7.55 15.08
C ILE A 35 0.12 -6.41 16.02
N ILE A 36 1.19 -5.66 15.74
CA ILE A 36 1.54 -4.43 16.44
C ILE A 36 1.35 -3.28 15.46
N TYR A 37 0.67 -2.23 15.90
CA TYR A 37 0.35 -1.06 15.10
C TYR A 37 1.21 0.11 15.49
N PHE A 38 1.74 0.84 14.51
CA PHE A 38 2.56 2.02 14.71
C PHE A 38 2.12 3.18 13.84
N ASP A 39 2.22 4.40 14.40
CA ASP A 39 1.98 5.64 13.67
C ASP A 39 2.97 6.73 14.15
N LYS A 40 3.28 7.71 13.28
CA LYS A 40 4.19 8.80 13.62
C LYS A 40 3.59 9.81 14.59
N TYR A 41 2.29 10.03 14.49
CA TYR A 41 1.58 11.13 15.16
C TYR A 41 0.60 10.63 16.22
N LYS A 42 0.31 9.34 16.22
CA LYS A 42 -0.67 8.75 17.13
C LYS A 42 0.01 7.84 18.16
N ASN A 43 -0.31 8.09 19.42
CA ASN A 43 0.06 7.22 20.53
C ASN A 43 -1.23 6.93 21.32
N ASP A 44 -1.78 5.74 21.14
CA ASP A 44 -3.03 5.29 21.75
C ASP A 44 -2.78 3.91 22.37
N LYS A 45 -3.74 3.36 23.11
CA LYS A 45 -3.59 2.06 23.82
C LYS A 45 -3.07 0.94 22.92
N ASP A 46 -3.47 0.96 21.65
CA ASP A 46 -3.19 -0.12 20.69
C ASP A 46 -2.29 0.33 19.51
N VAL A 47 -1.81 1.58 19.52
CA VAL A 47 -0.95 2.13 18.45
C VAL A 47 0.24 2.81 19.10
N MET A 48 1.44 2.30 18.84
CA MET A 48 2.68 2.88 19.35
C MET A 48 3.20 3.97 18.43
N GLN A 49 3.89 4.96 18.99
CA GLN A 49 4.48 6.03 18.20
C GLN A 49 5.84 5.64 17.63
N ILE A 50 6.01 5.80 16.32
CA ILE A 50 7.29 5.59 15.63
C ILE A 50 7.49 6.60 14.49
N ASP A 51 8.71 7.14 14.38
CA ASP A 51 9.13 7.91 13.21
C ASP A 51 9.95 7.04 12.27
N LEU A 52 9.36 6.64 11.15
CA LEU A 52 9.98 5.75 10.15
C LEU A 52 11.16 6.40 9.39
N GLU A 53 11.32 7.73 9.46
CA GLU A 53 12.46 8.44 8.87
C GLU A 53 13.71 8.34 9.76
N LYS A 54 13.52 8.01 11.04
CA LYS A 54 14.59 7.81 12.04
C LYS A 54 14.83 6.32 12.23
N CYS A 55 16.06 5.96 12.60
CA CYS A 55 16.38 4.56 12.84
C CYS A 55 15.56 4.00 14.03
N PRO A 56 14.86 2.86 13.85
CA PRO A 56 14.05 2.26 14.91
C PRO A 56 14.90 1.43 15.88
N ASN A 57 16.00 1.98 16.41
CA ASN A 57 16.96 1.28 17.29
C ASN A 57 16.34 0.71 18.58
N PHE A 58 15.07 1.01 18.85
CA PHE A 58 14.34 0.54 20.00
C PHE A 58 13.48 -0.72 19.75
N ILE A 59 13.40 -1.19 18.49
CA ILE A 59 12.69 -2.44 18.16
C ILE A 59 13.73 -3.54 17.95
N GLU A 60 14.04 -4.29 19.01
CA GLU A 60 14.94 -5.45 18.93
C GLU A 60 14.27 -6.65 18.24
N LYS A 61 12.92 -6.69 18.24
CA LYS A 61 12.15 -7.79 17.68
C LYS A 61 12.09 -7.70 16.16
N GLN A 62 12.37 -8.80 15.48
CA GLN A 62 12.14 -8.97 14.05
C GLN A 62 10.76 -9.57 13.79
N PHE A 63 10.13 -9.14 12.70
CA PHE A 63 8.79 -9.53 12.31
C PHE A 63 8.78 -10.46 11.10
N LYS A 64 7.77 -11.32 11.04
CA LYS A 64 7.53 -12.18 9.88
C LYS A 64 6.88 -11.41 8.74
N ASN A 65 6.06 -10.42 9.05
CA ASN A 65 5.41 -9.57 8.07
C ASN A 65 5.47 -8.10 8.48
N VAL A 66 5.78 -7.23 7.52
CA VAL A 66 5.72 -5.78 7.68
C VAL A 66 4.77 -5.22 6.64
N PHE A 67 3.83 -4.38 7.09
CA PHE A 67 2.87 -3.67 6.24
C PHE A 67 3.17 -2.17 6.22
N LEU A 68 3.11 -1.58 5.04
CA LEU A 68 3.27 -0.14 4.79
C LEU A 68 2.22 0.31 3.77
N MET A 69 0.99 0.55 4.23
CA MET A 69 -0.16 0.75 3.37
C MET A 69 -0.52 2.23 3.21
N ASN A 70 -0.23 2.83 2.04
CA ASN A 70 -0.43 4.25 1.74
C ASN A 70 0.25 5.16 2.78
N VAL A 71 1.52 4.94 2.98
CA VAL A 71 2.37 5.69 3.92
C VAL A 71 3.58 6.29 3.22
N LEU A 72 4.14 5.57 2.25
CA LEU A 72 5.40 5.94 1.62
C LEU A 72 5.35 7.31 0.94
N GLU A 73 4.20 7.67 0.36
CA GLU A 73 3.95 8.97 -0.28
C GLU A 73 4.02 10.15 0.68
N HIS A 74 3.83 9.90 1.97
CA HIS A 74 3.84 10.92 3.04
C HIS A 74 5.22 11.10 3.70
N ILE A 75 6.21 10.29 3.30
CA ILE A 75 7.54 10.26 3.90
C ILE A 75 8.55 10.92 2.97
N LYS A 76 9.17 12.02 3.42
CA LYS A 76 10.16 12.75 2.62
C LYS A 76 11.42 11.91 2.41
N GLU A 77 11.95 11.33 3.48
CA GLU A 77 13.14 10.47 3.44
C GLU A 77 12.75 8.99 3.22
N TYR A 78 11.99 8.72 2.14
CA TYR A 78 11.42 7.40 1.86
C TYR A 78 12.46 6.28 1.76
N LYS A 79 13.68 6.60 1.28
CA LYS A 79 14.77 5.61 1.24
C LYS A 79 15.22 5.18 2.64
N ASN A 80 15.25 6.10 3.59
CA ASN A 80 15.52 5.77 5.00
C ASN A 80 14.39 4.91 5.58
N CYS A 81 13.15 5.28 5.30
CA CYS A 81 11.99 4.49 5.70
C CYS A 81 12.09 3.04 5.19
N LEU A 82 12.38 2.84 3.91
CA LEU A 82 12.52 1.49 3.33
C LEU A 82 13.68 0.70 3.95
N ARG A 83 14.83 1.34 4.26
CA ARG A 83 15.93 0.70 5.00
C ARG A 83 15.49 0.27 6.41
N ASN A 84 14.74 1.12 7.09
CA ASN A 84 14.21 0.83 8.43
C ASN A 84 13.22 -0.33 8.37
N VAL A 85 12.31 -0.34 7.39
CA VAL A 85 11.40 -1.47 7.12
C VAL A 85 12.19 -2.76 6.92
N HIS A 86 13.23 -2.71 6.08
CA HIS A 86 14.08 -3.89 5.84
C HIS A 86 14.76 -4.39 7.11
N SER A 87 15.17 -3.50 8.03
CA SER A 87 15.79 -3.87 9.31
C SER A 87 14.83 -4.58 10.26
N LEU A 88 13.54 -4.21 10.24
CA LEU A 88 12.49 -4.82 11.05
C LEU A 88 12.11 -6.24 10.62
N LEU A 89 12.48 -6.63 9.41
CA LEU A 89 12.18 -7.95 8.86
C LEU A 89 13.22 -8.99 9.29
N GLY A 90 12.76 -10.17 9.70
CA GLY A 90 13.58 -11.35 9.94
C GLY A 90 13.96 -12.06 8.65
N LYS A 91 14.69 -13.18 8.76
CA LYS A 91 14.96 -14.06 7.61
C LYS A 91 13.67 -14.72 7.10
N ASN A 92 13.54 -14.85 5.79
CA ASN A 92 12.36 -15.44 5.13
C ASN A 92 11.05 -14.73 5.53
N SER A 93 11.08 -13.43 5.70
CA SER A 93 9.96 -12.59 6.06
C SER A 93 9.44 -11.80 4.86
N ASN A 94 8.23 -11.26 4.96
CA ASN A 94 7.55 -10.60 3.86
C ASN A 94 7.32 -9.12 4.17
N PHE A 95 7.53 -8.30 3.16
CA PHE A 95 7.14 -6.91 3.13
C PHE A 95 5.97 -6.70 2.18
N TYR A 96 4.97 -5.98 2.62
CA TYR A 96 3.79 -5.63 1.82
C TYR A 96 3.54 -4.13 1.91
N GLY A 97 3.29 -3.50 0.77
CA GLY A 97 2.98 -2.08 0.77
C GLY A 97 2.02 -1.69 -0.35
N THR A 98 1.44 -0.51 -0.19
CA THR A 98 0.69 0.17 -1.25
C THR A 98 1.09 1.62 -1.32
N THR A 99 0.98 2.22 -2.50
CA THR A 99 1.13 3.65 -2.71
C THR A 99 0.20 4.13 -3.82
N PRO A 100 -0.42 5.30 -3.71
CA PRO A 100 -1.24 5.87 -4.75
C PRO A 100 -0.37 6.40 -5.89
N PHE A 101 -0.91 6.39 -7.13
CA PHE A 101 -0.30 7.03 -8.27
C PHE A 101 -1.26 8.05 -8.91
N PHE A 102 -2.33 7.60 -9.57
CA PHE A 102 -3.37 8.48 -10.10
C PHE A 102 -4.35 8.86 -9.00
N PHE A 103 -3.91 9.71 -8.08
CA PHE A 103 -4.72 10.13 -6.94
C PHE A 103 -4.51 11.61 -6.61
N ARG A 104 -5.57 12.26 -6.13
CA ARG A 104 -5.51 13.65 -5.70
C ARG A 104 -4.48 13.86 -4.58
N ILE A 105 -4.00 15.09 -4.44
CA ILE A 105 -3.18 15.48 -3.28
C ILE A 105 -4.03 15.30 -1.99
N HIS A 106 -3.43 14.61 -1.00
CA HIS A 106 -4.12 14.27 0.26
C HIS A 106 -3.15 14.27 1.45
N PRO A 107 -2.70 15.44 1.91
CA PRO A 107 -1.70 15.55 2.95
C PRO A 107 -2.13 14.88 4.27
N SER A 108 -1.19 14.14 4.89
CA SER A 108 -1.37 13.49 6.18
C SER A 108 -0.03 13.36 6.95
N PRO A 109 0.53 14.46 7.49
CA PRO A 109 0.26 15.87 7.25
C PRO A 109 0.83 16.39 5.92
N ASN A 110 1.72 15.65 5.27
CA ASN A 110 2.37 16.01 4.00
C ASN A 110 2.06 14.96 2.92
N ASP A 111 2.27 15.31 1.66
CA ASP A 111 2.10 14.44 0.50
C ASP A 111 3.20 14.79 -0.51
N TYR A 112 4.23 13.95 -0.60
CA TYR A 112 5.47 14.29 -1.33
C TYR A 112 5.57 13.59 -2.68
N PHE A 113 5.10 12.32 -2.79
CA PHE A 113 5.46 11.48 -3.92
C PHE A 113 4.27 10.78 -4.57
N ARG A 114 4.45 10.51 -5.88
CA ARG A 114 3.70 9.54 -6.66
C ARG A 114 4.72 8.61 -7.30
N PHE A 115 4.91 7.45 -6.67
CA PHE A 115 5.90 6.47 -7.09
C PHE A 115 5.41 5.71 -8.32
N THR A 116 6.27 5.55 -9.33
CA THR A 116 6.04 4.59 -10.40
C THR A 116 6.33 3.17 -9.90
N GLY A 117 5.69 2.17 -10.52
CA GLY A 117 5.95 0.78 -10.20
C GLY A 117 7.43 0.39 -10.37
N GLN A 118 8.06 0.90 -11.43
CA GLN A 118 9.49 0.68 -11.70
C GLN A 118 10.37 1.21 -10.56
N LEU A 119 10.14 2.45 -10.11
CA LEU A 119 10.93 3.03 -9.02
C LEU A 119 10.79 2.24 -7.72
N ILE A 120 9.58 1.74 -7.42
CA ILE A 120 9.35 0.88 -6.25
C ILE A 120 10.16 -0.41 -6.37
N GLU A 121 10.07 -1.09 -7.50
CA GLU A 121 10.75 -2.35 -7.77
C GLU A 121 12.27 -2.20 -7.63
N GLU A 122 12.85 -1.20 -8.29
CA GLU A 122 14.29 -0.91 -8.24
C GLU A 122 14.77 -0.63 -6.81
N ASN A 123 14.04 0.18 -6.03
CA ASN A 123 14.41 0.47 -4.64
C ASN A 123 14.36 -0.79 -3.76
N LEU A 124 13.38 -1.67 -3.95
CA LEU A 124 13.27 -2.90 -3.18
C LEU A 124 14.41 -3.89 -3.54
N ILE A 125 14.73 -4.04 -4.82
CA ILE A 125 15.84 -4.88 -5.28
C ILE A 125 17.17 -4.33 -4.74
N GLU A 126 17.41 -3.02 -4.83
CA GLU A 126 18.62 -2.34 -4.33
C GLU A 126 18.83 -2.58 -2.83
N LEU A 127 17.74 -2.66 -2.05
CA LEU A 127 17.77 -2.98 -0.63
C LEU A 127 17.96 -4.47 -0.30
N GLY A 128 18.02 -5.34 -1.29
CA GLY A 128 18.24 -6.78 -1.12
C GLY A 128 16.98 -7.62 -0.94
N PHE A 129 15.80 -7.07 -1.21
CA PHE A 129 14.58 -7.88 -1.27
C PHE A 129 14.62 -8.84 -2.46
N LYS A 130 14.12 -10.06 -2.23
CA LYS A 130 13.95 -11.12 -3.22
C LYS A 130 12.47 -11.26 -3.58
N ASP A 131 12.20 -11.97 -4.69
CA ASP A 131 10.83 -12.25 -5.15
C ASP A 131 9.96 -10.97 -5.19
N VAL A 132 10.58 -9.83 -5.56
CA VAL A 132 9.88 -8.54 -5.65
C VAL A 132 8.78 -8.63 -6.70
N LYS A 133 7.57 -8.20 -6.35
CA LYS A 133 6.45 -8.06 -7.27
C LYS A 133 5.79 -6.71 -7.05
N VAL A 134 5.52 -6.02 -8.14
CA VAL A 134 4.74 -4.78 -8.15
C VAL A 134 3.51 -5.00 -9.03
N ILE A 135 2.34 -4.79 -8.46
CA ILE A 135 1.04 -5.07 -9.10
C ILE A 135 0.31 -3.75 -9.26
N THR A 136 -0.07 -3.44 -10.49
CA THR A 136 -0.88 -2.27 -10.82
C THR A 136 -2.29 -2.41 -10.25
N LEU A 137 -2.72 -1.42 -9.48
CA LEU A 137 -4.08 -1.30 -8.97
C LEU A 137 -4.92 -0.44 -9.91
N GLY A 138 -6.17 -0.85 -10.09
CA GLY A 138 -7.10 -0.21 -11.03
C GLY A 138 -7.34 -1.08 -12.26
N THR A 139 -8.20 -0.60 -13.15
CA THR A 139 -8.58 -1.31 -14.38
C THR A 139 -8.21 -0.53 -15.65
N GLY A 140 -7.90 0.75 -15.52
CA GLY A 140 -7.53 1.62 -16.62
C GLY A 140 -7.90 3.08 -16.41
N ILE A 141 -7.92 3.87 -17.47
CA ILE A 141 -8.08 5.32 -17.45
C ILE A 141 -9.46 5.76 -16.93
N PHE A 142 -10.53 5.01 -17.23
CA PHE A 142 -11.88 5.39 -16.78
C PHE A 142 -12.04 5.23 -15.28
N VAL A 143 -11.46 4.19 -14.67
CA VAL A 143 -11.46 4.04 -13.20
C VAL A 143 -10.56 5.09 -12.55
N CYS A 144 -9.46 5.51 -13.19
CA CYS A 144 -8.67 6.65 -12.71
C CYS A 144 -9.49 7.95 -12.75
N PHE A 145 -10.20 8.21 -13.83
CA PHE A 145 -11.12 9.35 -13.92
C PHE A 145 -12.21 9.30 -12.85
N TYR A 146 -12.85 8.14 -12.68
CA TYR A 146 -13.84 7.94 -11.62
C TYR A 146 -13.27 8.26 -10.22
N ALA A 147 -12.05 7.82 -9.92
CA ALA A 147 -11.41 8.09 -8.63
C ALA A 147 -11.20 9.60 -8.38
N MET A 148 -10.89 10.38 -9.42
CA MET A 148 -10.76 11.84 -9.32
C MET A 148 -12.08 12.53 -9.01
N ILE A 149 -13.20 12.07 -9.61
CA ILE A 149 -14.53 12.68 -9.40
C ILE A 149 -15.28 12.10 -8.20
N TYR A 150 -14.81 10.99 -7.62
CA TYR A 150 -15.48 10.27 -6.52
C TYR A 150 -15.85 11.17 -5.34
N SER A 151 -14.98 12.11 -4.98
CA SER A 151 -15.22 13.04 -3.86
C SER A 151 -16.48 13.90 -4.06
N TYR A 152 -16.87 14.14 -5.29
CA TYR A 152 -18.07 14.92 -5.66
C TYR A 152 -19.30 14.02 -5.78
N THR A 153 -19.14 12.79 -6.29
CA THR A 153 -20.24 11.87 -6.59
C THR A 153 -20.64 10.98 -5.40
N LYS A 154 -19.77 10.80 -4.39
CA LYS A 154 -19.99 9.92 -3.23
C LYS A 154 -21.28 10.19 -2.44
N LYS A 155 -21.82 11.43 -2.52
CA LYS A 155 -23.07 11.81 -1.84
C LYS A 155 -24.32 11.25 -2.52
N ILE A 156 -24.21 10.75 -3.76
CA ILE A 156 -25.31 10.19 -4.55
C ILE A 156 -25.00 8.71 -4.85
N PRO A 157 -25.32 7.80 -3.90
CA PRO A 157 -24.77 6.43 -3.93
C PRO A 157 -25.16 5.65 -5.18
N PHE A 158 -26.38 5.77 -5.69
CA PHE A 158 -26.80 5.06 -6.90
C PHE A 158 -26.07 5.52 -8.15
N ILE A 159 -25.94 6.83 -8.33
CA ILE A 159 -25.19 7.42 -9.47
C ILE A 159 -23.72 7.02 -9.36
N ASN A 160 -23.16 7.09 -8.17
CA ASN A 160 -21.78 6.74 -7.91
C ASN A 160 -21.48 5.27 -8.27
N LEU A 161 -22.35 4.35 -7.84
CA LEU A 161 -22.22 2.92 -8.15
C LEU A 161 -22.37 2.66 -9.66
N PHE A 162 -23.32 3.29 -10.32
CA PHE A 162 -23.54 3.19 -11.75
C PHE A 162 -22.33 3.69 -12.55
N LEU A 163 -21.79 4.87 -12.22
CA LEU A 163 -20.59 5.43 -12.82
C LEU A 163 -19.38 4.51 -12.64
N PHE A 164 -19.21 3.92 -11.46
CA PHE A 164 -18.14 2.97 -11.20
C PHE A 164 -18.19 1.76 -12.14
N PHE A 165 -19.36 1.12 -12.30
CA PHE A 165 -19.50 -0.02 -13.20
C PHE A 165 -19.34 0.35 -14.67
N ILE A 166 -19.81 1.51 -15.09
CA ILE A 166 -19.59 2.02 -16.46
C ILE A 166 -18.08 2.19 -16.71
N CYS A 167 -17.35 2.81 -15.78
CA CYS A 167 -15.91 2.99 -15.92
C CYS A 167 -15.17 1.65 -16.03
N ILE A 168 -15.51 0.67 -15.19
CA ILE A 168 -14.96 -0.69 -15.28
C ILE A 168 -15.28 -1.33 -16.64
N PHE A 169 -16.51 -1.19 -17.12
CA PHE A 169 -16.93 -1.76 -18.38
C PHE A 169 -16.09 -1.23 -19.56
N PHE A 170 -15.91 0.10 -19.66
CA PHE A 170 -15.09 0.70 -20.69
C PHE A 170 -13.61 0.33 -20.58
N ASP A 171 -13.05 0.32 -19.38
CA ASP A 171 -11.67 -0.15 -19.19
C ASP A 171 -11.48 -1.59 -19.65
N LYS A 172 -12.44 -2.48 -19.34
CA LYS A 172 -12.40 -3.89 -19.77
C LYS A 172 -12.55 -4.05 -21.28
N MET A 173 -13.36 -3.23 -21.93
CA MET A 173 -13.44 -3.20 -23.40
C MET A 173 -12.10 -2.82 -24.02
N ILE A 174 -11.44 -1.79 -23.48
CA ILE A 174 -10.14 -1.36 -24.02
C ILE A 174 -9.07 -2.42 -23.72
N GLU A 175 -9.06 -3.02 -22.52
CA GLU A 175 -8.12 -4.09 -22.17
C GLU A 175 -8.25 -5.31 -23.10
N TYR A 176 -9.48 -5.62 -23.56
CA TYR A 176 -9.72 -6.68 -24.54
C TYR A 176 -9.08 -6.37 -25.90
N ILE A 177 -9.14 -5.11 -26.35
CA ILE A 177 -8.56 -4.67 -27.62
C ILE A 177 -7.05 -4.46 -27.50
N LYS A 178 -6.61 -3.93 -26.36
CA LYS A 178 -5.22 -3.58 -26.08
C LYS A 178 -4.78 -4.23 -24.75
N PRO A 179 -4.22 -5.45 -24.78
CA PRO A 179 -3.70 -6.12 -23.60
C PRO A 179 -2.69 -5.26 -22.86
N ASN A 180 -2.68 -5.34 -21.52
CA ASN A 180 -1.85 -4.54 -20.62
C ASN A 180 -2.18 -3.03 -20.59
N PHE A 181 -3.34 -2.62 -21.12
CA PHE A 181 -3.79 -1.23 -21.08
C PHE A 181 -3.76 -0.63 -19.67
N LYS A 182 -4.18 -1.39 -18.65
CA LYS A 182 -4.21 -0.98 -17.26
C LYS A 182 -2.83 -0.59 -16.69
N GLU A 183 -1.74 -1.15 -17.22
CA GLU A 183 -0.38 -0.89 -16.71
C GLU A 183 0.05 0.57 -16.98
N ASN A 184 -0.56 1.22 -17.98
CA ASN A 184 -0.30 2.62 -18.30
C ASN A 184 -1.13 3.60 -17.44
N TYR A 185 -2.14 3.11 -16.71
CA TYR A 185 -3.10 3.93 -15.97
C TYR A 185 -3.35 3.35 -14.59
N ALA A 186 -2.32 3.41 -13.74
CA ALA A 186 -2.38 2.89 -12.40
C ALA A 186 -3.09 3.88 -11.45
N LEU A 187 -4.08 3.42 -10.68
CA LEU A 187 -4.57 4.16 -9.51
C LEU A 187 -3.51 4.23 -8.42
N GLY A 188 -2.72 3.20 -8.32
CA GLY A 188 -1.66 2.99 -7.38
C GLY A 188 -1.00 1.65 -7.62
N TYR A 189 -0.11 1.29 -6.73
CA TYR A 189 0.61 0.02 -6.79
C TYR A 189 0.49 -0.72 -5.46
N PHE A 190 0.29 -2.03 -5.55
CA PHE A 190 0.57 -2.94 -4.46
C PHE A 190 1.91 -3.61 -4.73
N PHE A 191 2.77 -3.67 -3.73
CA PHE A 191 4.07 -4.29 -3.87
C PHE A 191 4.37 -5.23 -2.71
N LEU A 192 5.16 -6.23 -3.00
CA LEU A 192 5.67 -7.18 -2.02
C LEU A 192 7.12 -7.55 -2.33
N GLY A 193 7.85 -7.93 -1.28
CA GLY A 193 9.20 -8.47 -1.38
C GLY A 193 9.51 -9.37 -0.19
N LYS A 194 10.46 -10.28 -0.35
CA LYS A 194 10.95 -11.17 0.71
C LYS A 194 12.39 -10.80 1.11
N LYS A 195 12.67 -10.87 2.39
CA LYS A 195 14.03 -10.74 2.93
C LYS A 195 14.71 -12.10 3.11
#